data_19641687f0880019c253636203051755
#
_entry.id   19641687f0880019c253636203051755
#
_cell.length_a   1.000
_cell.length_b   1.000
_cell.length_c   1.000
_cell.angle_alpha   90.00
_cell.angle_beta   90.00
_cell.angle_gamma   90.00
#
_symmetry.space_group_name_H-M   'P 1'
#
loop_
_entity.id
_entity.type
_entity.pdbx_description
1 polymer ?
#
loop_
_entity_poly.entity_id
_entity_poly.type
_entity_poly.pdbx_seq_one_letter_code
_entity_poly.pdbx_strand_id
1 'polypeptide(L)'
;MFNLKLKKPCYKQLHTEVAASLVILGVVALLSVSTASAKGGTASLPSASGNTSVSGKGGVDSVPSNSTAASTSSSSSSGKNGGGSLASLARPEPSNLSDFIANKQEAIALGKALYWEMRTGGNGVQACASCHFNAGADARSKNQLHPDSNNVFAFGGPNYQLKTTDFPFVQFADMSNHNSPLIRDNHIVAGSQGVFNETFLAIVPNQAHDVTQINVDPLFNVNGVNTRQTTGRNTPSVINAVFNLRNFWDGRAQTIFNGADPFGKRDAGAKVYRSALPSNPQSVLNVANATAITLDNSALASQVSGPPNNHVEMSADGRSFPELGHKMLSMRALEGQAVAADDSVLGAYRAGDGNGLTRTYEDMARTAFKPDWWNASTPVTINGKSYSQLEANFSLVFPLAIQLYEATLISDKAPFDKFAEGNNSALTKDQQKGMDIFNGKGHCSKCHTGPAFTIAINQGGNTTQRLVREIMGNGQLAVHDNGFYNIGVTRTQDDVGAGGTDPFGKPLSFSRLAQSLGSAGFASLEQKAPNLNKIGRAHV
;
A
#
# COMPACT_ATOMS: atom_id res chain seq x y z
N MET A 1 46.68 -12.51 -0.19
CA MET A 1 47.23 -11.79 0.96
C MET A 1 47.32 -10.31 0.61
N PHE A 2 46.33 -9.51 0.95
CA PHE A 2 46.40 -8.06 0.94
C PHE A 2 45.75 -7.56 2.23
N ASN A 3 46.62 -7.01 3.11
CA ASN A 3 46.22 -6.38 4.37
C ASN A 3 45.77 -4.95 4.12
N LEU A 4 44.51 -4.63 4.38
CA LEU A 4 44.04 -3.24 4.47
C LEU A 4 43.89 -2.87 5.96
N LYS A 5 44.74 -1.96 6.43
CA LYS A 5 44.66 -1.33 7.75
C LYS A 5 43.58 -0.23 7.70
N LEU A 6 42.52 -0.43 8.47
CA LEU A 6 41.53 0.63 8.76
C LEU A 6 42.10 1.62 9.79
N LYS A 7 42.16 2.90 9.40
CA LYS A 7 42.46 4.02 10.32
C LYS A 7 41.16 4.42 11.04
N LYS A 8 41.21 4.49 12.38
CA LYS A 8 40.16 5.03 13.24
C LYS A 8 40.15 6.55 13.17
N PRO A 9 39.01 7.24 13.12
CA PRO A 9 38.94 8.68 13.36
C PRO A 9 38.86 8.97 14.85
N CYS A 10 39.71 9.92 15.30
CA CYS A 10 39.71 10.51 16.63
C CYS A 10 38.48 11.40 16.84
N TYR A 11 37.70 11.14 17.89
CA TYR A 11 36.75 12.09 18.47
C TYR A 11 37.47 12.98 19.50
N LYS A 12 37.54 14.27 19.25
CA LYS A 12 37.90 15.28 20.27
C LYS A 12 36.59 15.79 20.88
N GLN A 13 36.49 15.64 22.20
CA GLN A 13 35.53 16.34 23.07
C GLN A 13 35.72 17.85 23.01
N LEU A 14 34.62 18.57 22.86
CA LEU A 14 34.53 19.97 23.24
C LEU A 14 33.39 20.13 24.26
N HIS A 15 33.78 20.31 25.53
CA HIS A 15 32.91 20.83 26.57
C HIS A 15 32.92 22.37 26.46
N THR A 16 31.76 23.00 26.42
CA THR A 16 31.61 24.40 26.85
C THR A 16 30.24 24.55 27.53
N GLU A 17 30.33 25.00 28.74
CA GLU A 17 29.24 25.36 29.66
C GLU A 17 28.43 26.55 29.13
N VAL A 18 27.10 26.52 29.34
CA VAL A 18 26.31 27.76 29.43
C VAL A 18 25.36 27.61 30.60
N ALA A 19 25.56 28.57 31.53
CA ALA A 19 24.86 28.69 32.80
C ALA A 19 23.43 29.22 32.66
N ALA A 20 22.66 28.93 33.69
CA ALA A 20 21.28 29.22 33.96
C ALA A 20 20.84 30.69 33.91
N SER A 21 19.58 30.90 33.57
CA SER A 21 18.75 31.97 34.18
C SER A 21 17.30 31.48 34.25
N LEU A 22 16.86 31.21 35.46
CA LEU A 22 15.46 31.03 35.87
C LEU A 22 14.76 32.39 35.90
N VAL A 23 13.57 32.51 35.31
CA VAL A 23 12.57 33.47 35.75
C VAL A 23 11.23 32.74 35.87
N ILE A 24 10.75 32.68 37.12
CA ILE A 24 9.43 32.17 37.52
C ILE A 24 8.43 33.30 37.35
N LEU A 25 7.31 33.04 36.67
CA LEU A 25 6.07 33.78 36.90
C LEU A 25 4.91 32.80 36.76
N GLY A 26 4.30 32.50 37.91
CA GLY A 26 3.07 31.70 38.00
C GLY A 26 1.85 32.56 37.70
N VAL A 27 0.88 31.95 36.98
CA VAL A 27 -0.52 32.33 37.05
C VAL A 27 -1.33 31.05 37.16
N VAL A 28 -2.00 30.91 38.33
CA VAL A 28 -2.98 29.86 38.61
C VAL A 28 -4.30 30.29 37.99
N ALA A 29 -4.87 29.49 37.08
CA ALA A 29 -6.28 29.59 36.71
C ALA A 29 -6.94 28.23 36.94
N LEU A 30 -7.76 28.17 37.99
CA LEU A 30 -8.69 27.07 38.29
C LEU A 30 -9.85 27.12 37.29
N LEU A 31 -10.04 26.06 36.53
CA LEU A 31 -11.29 25.79 35.85
C LEU A 31 -11.78 24.40 36.23
N SER A 32 -12.96 24.41 36.83
CA SER A 32 -13.73 23.26 37.34
C SER A 32 -14.20 22.37 36.19
N VAL A 33 -13.88 21.08 36.28
CA VAL A 33 -14.39 20.04 35.39
C VAL A 33 -15.63 19.44 36.04
N SER A 34 -16.79 19.58 35.39
CA SER A 34 -18.02 18.88 35.73
C SER A 34 -18.02 17.48 35.10
N THR A 35 -18.05 16.46 35.93
CA THR A 35 -18.21 15.06 35.53
C THR A 35 -19.67 14.76 35.16
N ALA A 36 -19.89 14.41 33.89
CA ALA A 36 -21.16 13.79 33.47
C ALA A 36 -20.99 12.28 33.46
N SER A 37 -21.70 11.63 34.36
CA SER A 37 -21.81 10.18 34.49
C SER A 37 -22.78 9.64 33.44
N ALA A 38 -22.33 8.81 32.51
CA ALA A 38 -23.21 8.06 31.62
C ALA A 38 -23.41 6.65 32.15
N LYS A 39 -24.67 6.36 32.50
CA LYS A 39 -25.15 5.03 32.93
C LYS A 39 -25.11 4.04 31.77
N GLY A 40 -24.45 2.91 31.97
CA GLY A 40 -24.48 1.77 31.05
C GLY A 40 -25.85 1.08 31.07
N GLY A 41 -26.41 0.87 29.91
CA GLY A 41 -27.56 0.02 29.67
C GLY A 41 -27.09 -1.27 28.98
N THR A 42 -27.19 -2.39 29.66
CA THR A 42 -27.01 -3.74 29.13
C THR A 42 -28.27 -4.16 28.37
N ALA A 43 -28.14 -4.36 27.04
CA ALA A 43 -29.18 -4.99 26.24
C ALA A 43 -28.82 -6.47 26.02
N SER A 44 -29.63 -7.35 26.61
CA SER A 44 -29.60 -8.80 26.42
C SER A 44 -30.27 -9.17 25.09
N LEU A 45 -29.62 -10.01 24.30
CA LEU A 45 -30.16 -10.65 23.09
C LEU A 45 -31.01 -11.87 23.47
N PRO A 46 -32.14 -12.12 22.82
CA PRO A 46 -32.93 -13.32 23.05
C PRO A 46 -32.39 -14.50 22.26
N SER A 47 -32.27 -15.64 22.91
CA SER A 47 -32.03 -16.96 22.35
C SER A 47 -33.31 -17.49 21.67
N ALA A 48 -33.20 -17.89 20.40
CA ALA A 48 -34.23 -18.65 19.71
C ALA A 48 -33.74 -20.07 19.41
N SER A 49 -34.22 -21.01 20.18
CA SER A 49 -34.21 -22.43 19.88
C SER A 49 -35.40 -22.78 18.97
N GLY A 50 -35.16 -23.45 17.87
CA GLY A 50 -36.21 -23.95 16.96
C GLY A 50 -35.68 -25.07 16.10
N ASN A 51 -35.77 -26.29 16.63
CA ASN A 51 -35.62 -27.55 15.87
C ASN A 51 -36.85 -27.77 15.03
N THR A 52 -36.72 -27.92 13.71
CA THR A 52 -37.69 -28.64 12.88
C THR A 52 -36.96 -29.47 11.82
N SER A 53 -36.99 -30.77 12.06
CA SER A 53 -36.61 -31.82 11.11
C SER A 53 -37.67 -31.94 10.01
N VAL A 54 -37.25 -31.83 8.74
CA VAL A 54 -38.07 -32.30 7.62
C VAL A 54 -37.22 -33.24 6.77
N SER A 55 -37.62 -34.51 6.78
CA SER A 55 -37.14 -35.56 5.90
C SER A 55 -37.82 -35.43 4.52
N GLY A 56 -37.01 -35.30 3.47
CA GLY A 56 -37.48 -35.35 2.09
C GLY A 56 -36.51 -36.16 1.23
N LYS A 57 -36.90 -37.39 0.88
CA LYS A 57 -36.26 -38.19 -0.15
C LYS A 57 -36.57 -37.58 -1.52
N GLY A 58 -35.57 -37.43 -2.39
CA GLY A 58 -35.78 -37.01 -3.78
C GLY A 58 -34.52 -37.13 -4.60
N GLY A 59 -34.55 -38.05 -5.51
CA GLY A 59 -33.87 -38.37 -6.74
C GLY A 59 -32.57 -37.61 -7.11
N VAL A 60 -31.56 -38.42 -7.37
CA VAL A 60 -30.31 -37.99 -8.06
C VAL A 60 -30.57 -37.89 -9.56
N ASP A 61 -30.76 -36.68 -10.07
CA ASP A 61 -30.64 -36.43 -11.50
C ASP A 61 -29.20 -35.99 -11.81
N SER A 62 -28.54 -36.78 -12.62
CA SER A 62 -27.23 -36.55 -13.18
C SER A 62 -27.24 -35.32 -14.09
N VAL A 63 -26.58 -34.22 -13.65
CA VAL A 63 -26.36 -33.05 -14.48
C VAL A 63 -24.98 -33.19 -15.15
N PRO A 64 -24.88 -33.03 -16.49
CA PRO A 64 -23.62 -33.15 -17.20
C PRO A 64 -22.67 -32.00 -16.82
N SER A 65 -21.42 -32.35 -16.54
CA SER A 65 -20.31 -31.44 -16.32
C SER A 65 -19.99 -30.66 -17.60
N ASN A 66 -20.57 -29.49 -17.77
CA ASN A 66 -20.18 -28.54 -18.80
C ASN A 66 -19.34 -27.41 -18.18
N SER A 67 -18.05 -27.67 -18.02
CA SER A 67 -17.06 -26.67 -17.73
C SER A 67 -16.72 -25.89 -19.01
N THR A 68 -17.55 -24.97 -19.43
CA THR A 68 -17.20 -23.98 -20.43
C THR A 68 -16.51 -22.82 -19.74
N ALA A 69 -15.20 -22.95 -19.49
CA ALA A 69 -14.32 -21.82 -19.38
C ALA A 69 -14.30 -21.14 -20.74
N ALA A 70 -14.71 -19.87 -20.79
CA ALA A 70 -14.57 -19.06 -21.99
C ALA A 70 -13.08 -18.90 -22.32
N SER A 71 -12.59 -19.75 -23.20
CA SER A 71 -11.26 -19.63 -23.80
C SER A 71 -11.33 -18.55 -24.86
N THR A 72 -10.79 -17.37 -24.56
CA THR A 72 -10.32 -16.47 -25.60
C THR A 72 -9.07 -17.09 -26.21
N SER A 73 -9.20 -17.60 -27.42
CA SER A 73 -8.13 -18.18 -28.19
C SER A 73 -7.12 -17.11 -28.61
N SER A 74 -6.06 -16.94 -27.83
CA SER A 74 -4.75 -16.60 -28.35
C SER A 74 -4.05 -17.93 -28.61
N SER A 75 -3.68 -18.19 -29.86
CA SER A 75 -2.91 -19.35 -30.27
C SER A 75 -1.55 -19.34 -29.57
N SER A 76 -1.47 -19.96 -28.41
CA SER A 76 -0.20 -20.30 -27.77
C SER A 76 -0.05 -21.81 -27.87
N SER A 77 1.08 -22.24 -28.42
CA SER A 77 1.56 -23.61 -28.41
C SER A 77 1.33 -24.20 -27.01
N SER A 78 0.54 -25.28 -26.92
CA SER A 78 0.31 -26.05 -25.70
C SER A 78 1.60 -26.76 -25.28
N GLY A 79 2.51 -26.01 -24.70
CA GLY A 79 3.64 -26.54 -23.96
C GLY A 79 3.15 -27.04 -22.59
N LYS A 80 3.72 -28.12 -22.12
CA LYS A 80 3.46 -28.78 -20.82
C LYS A 80 3.74 -27.91 -19.58
N ASN A 81 3.86 -26.59 -19.71
CA ASN A 81 4.30 -25.65 -18.69
C ASN A 81 3.11 -24.80 -18.22
N GLY A 82 2.67 -25.02 -17.01
CA GLY A 82 1.48 -24.40 -16.40
C GLY A 82 1.56 -22.88 -16.14
N GLY A 83 2.56 -22.16 -16.66
CA GLY A 83 2.68 -20.70 -16.58
C GLY A 83 3.57 -20.20 -17.71
N GLY A 84 3.19 -19.08 -18.37
CA GLY A 84 4.05 -18.37 -19.32
C GLY A 84 5.09 -17.51 -18.61
N SER A 85 6.07 -16.97 -19.37
CA SER A 85 6.98 -15.94 -18.86
C SER A 85 6.23 -14.67 -18.47
N LEU A 86 6.65 -14.02 -17.40
CA LEU A 86 6.11 -12.73 -16.97
C LEU A 86 6.29 -11.65 -18.06
N ALA A 87 7.34 -11.76 -18.89
CA ALA A 87 7.56 -10.89 -20.03
C ALA A 87 6.41 -10.91 -21.05
N SER A 88 5.59 -11.96 -21.06
CA SER A 88 4.41 -12.06 -21.93
C SER A 88 3.22 -11.20 -21.49
N LEU A 89 3.24 -10.68 -20.24
CA LEU A 89 2.19 -9.81 -19.74
C LEU A 89 2.43 -8.35 -20.12
N ALA A 90 1.41 -7.72 -20.68
CA ALA A 90 1.42 -6.27 -20.84
C ALA A 90 1.43 -5.60 -19.45
N ARG A 91 2.29 -4.60 -19.29
CA ARG A 91 2.34 -3.80 -18.04
C ARG A 91 1.07 -2.96 -17.95
N PRO A 92 0.30 -3.08 -16.85
CA PRO A 92 -0.88 -2.25 -16.65
C PRO A 92 -0.51 -0.78 -16.57
N GLU A 93 -1.27 0.05 -17.31
CA GLU A 93 -1.11 1.50 -17.34
C GLU A 93 -2.49 2.15 -17.41
N PRO A 94 -2.71 3.33 -16.80
CA PRO A 94 -3.97 4.06 -16.95
C PRO A 94 -4.30 4.32 -18.40
N SER A 95 -5.52 3.98 -18.81
CA SER A 95 -5.97 4.17 -20.22
C SER A 95 -6.00 5.64 -20.64
N ASN A 96 -6.15 6.55 -19.68
CA ASN A 96 -6.17 8.00 -19.85
C ASN A 96 -4.91 8.70 -19.29
N LEU A 97 -3.79 8.00 -19.20
CA LEU A 97 -2.53 8.56 -18.67
C LEU A 97 -2.12 9.84 -19.41
N SER A 98 -2.39 9.88 -20.72
CA SER A 98 -2.10 11.05 -21.58
C SER A 98 -2.85 12.33 -21.19
N ASP A 99 -3.91 12.26 -20.37
CA ASP A 99 -4.60 13.44 -19.86
C ASP A 99 -3.83 14.12 -18.72
N PHE A 100 -2.90 13.40 -18.09
CA PHE A 100 -2.15 13.84 -16.93
C PHE A 100 -0.66 14.06 -17.23
N ILE A 101 -0.06 13.18 -17.99
CA ILE A 101 1.39 13.14 -18.24
C ILE A 101 1.73 13.78 -19.58
N ALA A 102 2.63 14.76 -19.55
CA ALA A 102 3.23 15.39 -20.72
C ALA A 102 4.48 14.63 -21.19
N ASN A 103 5.32 14.19 -20.25
CA ASN A 103 6.53 13.46 -20.52
C ASN A 103 6.70 12.29 -19.53
N LYS A 104 6.54 11.07 -20.04
CA LYS A 104 6.58 9.85 -19.22
C LYS A 104 7.95 9.57 -18.62
N GLN A 105 9.03 9.84 -19.33
CA GLN A 105 10.39 9.62 -18.83
C GLN A 105 10.71 10.57 -17.67
N GLU A 106 10.31 11.83 -17.79
CA GLU A 106 10.42 12.81 -16.71
C GLU A 106 9.56 12.40 -15.50
N ALA A 107 8.36 11.86 -15.72
CA ALA A 107 7.51 11.35 -14.65
C ALA A 107 8.13 10.13 -13.93
N ILE A 108 8.79 9.23 -14.66
CA ILE A 108 9.54 8.11 -14.09
C ILE A 108 10.74 8.62 -13.26
N ALA A 109 11.48 9.61 -13.77
CA ALA A 109 12.60 10.22 -13.06
C ALA A 109 12.13 10.92 -11.77
N LEU A 110 11.06 11.70 -11.86
CA LEU A 110 10.41 12.32 -10.69
C LEU A 110 9.98 11.25 -9.67
N GLY A 111 9.32 10.19 -10.14
CA GLY A 111 8.85 9.11 -9.27
C GLY A 111 9.98 8.41 -8.54
N LYS A 112 11.10 8.10 -9.24
CA LYS A 112 12.28 7.53 -8.60
C LYS A 112 12.90 8.49 -7.59
N ALA A 113 13.02 9.77 -7.93
CA ALA A 113 13.55 10.76 -7.01
C ALA A 113 12.70 10.87 -5.75
N LEU A 114 11.36 10.95 -5.87
CA LEU A 114 10.44 11.01 -4.74
C LEU A 114 10.45 9.73 -3.88
N TYR A 115 10.59 8.56 -4.51
CA TYR A 115 10.65 7.27 -3.81
C TYR A 115 11.86 7.15 -2.87
N TRP A 116 13.00 7.74 -3.27
CA TRP A 116 14.25 7.71 -2.49
C TRP A 116 14.46 8.96 -1.62
N GLU A 117 13.60 9.98 -1.73
CA GLU A 117 13.76 11.25 -1.01
C GLU A 117 13.45 11.12 0.49
N MET A 118 14.47 11.23 1.33
CA MET A 118 14.33 11.12 2.78
C MET A 118 13.51 12.26 3.40
N ARG A 119 13.53 13.45 2.79
CA ARG A 119 12.79 14.63 3.29
C ARG A 119 11.28 14.53 3.04
N THR A 120 10.80 13.52 2.30
CA THR A 120 9.37 13.18 2.22
C THR A 120 8.80 12.85 3.60
N GLY A 121 9.58 12.20 4.45
CA GLY A 121 9.22 11.95 5.85
C GLY A 121 9.13 13.23 6.68
N GLY A 122 8.25 13.26 7.68
CA GLY A 122 8.11 14.39 8.61
C GLY A 122 9.40 14.66 9.39
N ASN A 123 10.14 13.61 9.71
CA ASN A 123 11.43 13.67 10.41
C ASN A 123 12.64 13.91 9.49
N GLY A 124 12.46 14.15 8.21
CA GLY A 124 13.52 14.46 7.25
C GLY A 124 14.46 13.31 6.88
N VAL A 125 14.20 12.08 7.40
CA VAL A 125 15.08 10.91 7.21
C VAL A 125 14.32 9.64 6.82
N GLN A 126 13.05 9.75 6.44
CA GLN A 126 12.18 8.63 6.09
C GLN A 126 11.69 8.72 4.65
N ALA A 127 12.23 7.91 3.77
CA ALA A 127 11.78 7.73 2.38
C ALA A 127 10.91 6.47 2.25
N CYS A 128 10.22 6.28 1.13
CA CYS A 128 9.60 4.98 0.79
C CYS A 128 10.67 3.89 0.82
N ALA A 129 11.83 4.15 0.25
CA ALA A 129 12.99 3.24 0.25
C ALA A 129 13.51 2.89 1.65
N SER A 130 13.19 3.64 2.71
CA SER A 130 13.59 3.28 4.09
C SER A 130 13.01 1.95 4.56
N CYS A 131 11.82 1.57 4.04
CA CYS A 131 11.19 0.27 4.28
C CYS A 131 11.26 -0.65 3.04
N HIS A 132 11.22 -0.08 1.82
CA HIS A 132 11.26 -0.81 0.55
C HIS A 132 12.67 -0.87 -0.06
N PHE A 133 13.72 -1.20 0.73
CA PHE A 133 15.12 -1.12 0.28
C PHE A 133 15.71 -2.45 -0.19
N ASN A 134 15.27 -3.59 0.37
CA ASN A 134 15.83 -4.91 0.07
C ASN A 134 14.95 -5.65 -0.93
N ALA A 135 15.29 -5.61 -2.21
CA ALA A 135 14.44 -6.11 -3.29
C ALA A 135 13.00 -5.56 -3.18
N GLY A 136 12.87 -4.30 -2.75
CA GLY A 136 11.59 -3.62 -2.55
C GLY A 136 10.82 -4.00 -1.28
N ALA A 137 11.39 -4.77 -0.36
CA ALA A 137 10.76 -5.19 0.90
C ALA A 137 11.59 -4.78 2.12
N ASP A 138 11.01 -4.88 3.32
CA ASP A 138 11.72 -4.67 4.58
C ASP A 138 12.28 -5.99 5.12
N ALA A 139 13.60 -6.08 5.24
CA ALA A 139 14.30 -7.24 5.79
C ALA A 139 14.92 -6.96 7.17
N ARG A 140 14.59 -5.85 7.80
CA ARG A 140 15.07 -5.52 9.15
C ARG A 140 14.42 -6.44 10.19
N SER A 141 15.07 -6.56 11.34
CA SER A 141 14.58 -7.40 12.44
C SER A 141 14.58 -6.66 13.80
N LYS A 142 15.01 -5.39 13.81
CA LYS A 142 15.03 -4.55 15.01
C LYS A 142 13.82 -3.62 15.02
N ASN A 143 13.10 -3.61 16.16
CA ASN A 143 11.90 -2.80 16.34
C ASN A 143 10.84 -3.05 15.26
N GLN A 144 10.47 -4.32 15.07
CA GLN A 144 9.50 -4.76 14.05
C GLN A 144 8.25 -5.40 14.66
N LEU A 145 8.17 -5.53 16.00
CA LEU A 145 6.96 -6.06 16.63
C LEU A 145 5.87 -5.00 16.73
N HIS A 146 4.68 -5.39 16.31
CA HIS A 146 3.43 -4.64 16.52
C HIS A 146 2.43 -5.52 17.27
N PRO A 147 1.77 -5.04 18.34
CA PRO A 147 0.90 -5.85 19.19
C PRO A 147 -0.49 -6.12 18.59
N ASP A 148 -0.69 -5.77 17.30
CA ASP A 148 -1.95 -5.90 16.57
C ASP A 148 -3.14 -5.22 17.27
N SER A 149 -4.34 -5.80 17.15
CA SER A 149 -5.60 -5.18 17.58
C SER A 149 -5.79 -5.10 19.10
N ASN A 150 -5.08 -5.91 19.89
CA ASN A 150 -5.21 -5.93 21.35
C ASN A 150 -4.28 -4.95 22.09
N ASN A 151 -3.36 -4.28 21.37
CA ASN A 151 -2.38 -3.34 21.90
C ASN A 151 -1.51 -3.89 23.05
N VAL A 152 -1.31 -5.22 23.11
CA VAL A 152 -0.51 -5.90 24.13
C VAL A 152 0.65 -6.66 23.47
N PHE A 153 1.88 -6.31 23.85
CA PHE A 153 3.05 -7.11 23.47
C PHE A 153 3.08 -8.40 24.30
N ALA A 154 2.74 -9.52 23.68
CA ALA A 154 2.80 -10.83 24.35
C ALA A 154 4.25 -11.26 24.64
N PHE A 155 5.24 -10.71 23.93
CA PHE A 155 6.66 -10.82 24.21
C PHE A 155 7.45 -9.67 23.58
N GLY A 156 8.69 -9.48 23.98
CA GLY A 156 9.68 -8.59 23.38
C GLY A 156 9.43 -7.10 23.63
N GLY A 157 8.31 -6.57 23.20
CA GLY A 157 7.97 -5.15 23.31
C GLY A 157 8.64 -4.24 22.26
N PRO A 158 8.51 -2.92 22.43
CA PRO A 158 9.15 -1.94 21.58
C PRO A 158 10.67 -2.11 21.57
N ASN A 159 11.28 -1.79 20.44
CA ASN A 159 12.74 -1.87 20.26
C ASN A 159 13.33 -3.29 20.37
N TYR A 160 12.50 -4.33 20.36
CA TYR A 160 12.94 -5.73 20.42
C TYR A 160 13.70 -6.14 19.14
N GLN A 161 14.71 -7.02 19.33
CA GLN A 161 15.43 -7.66 18.23
C GLN A 161 14.84 -9.03 17.97
N LEU A 162 14.15 -9.21 16.84
CA LEU A 162 13.57 -10.49 16.41
C LEU A 162 14.67 -11.54 16.24
N LYS A 163 14.36 -12.79 16.63
CA LYS A 163 15.19 -13.99 16.53
C LYS A 163 14.42 -15.08 15.78
N THR A 164 15.13 -16.00 15.17
CA THR A 164 14.51 -17.15 14.49
C THR A 164 13.66 -18.01 15.44
N THR A 165 14.01 -18.04 16.73
CA THR A 165 13.28 -18.77 17.77
C THR A 165 11.94 -18.12 18.15
N ASP A 166 11.70 -16.89 17.75
CA ASP A 166 10.42 -16.21 18.01
C ASP A 166 9.29 -16.73 17.10
N PHE A 167 9.66 -17.32 15.97
CA PHE A 167 8.72 -17.87 15.00
C PHE A 167 8.43 -19.37 15.21
N PRO A 168 7.23 -19.85 14.88
CA PRO A 168 6.07 -19.06 14.47
C PRO A 168 5.41 -18.33 15.66
N PHE A 169 4.77 -17.19 15.43
CA PHE A 169 4.05 -16.45 16.48
C PHE A 169 2.83 -17.21 17.00
N VAL A 170 2.17 -17.97 16.12
CA VAL A 170 1.09 -18.89 16.46
C VAL A 170 1.63 -20.32 16.43
N GLN A 171 1.39 -21.10 17.46
CA GLN A 171 1.89 -22.46 17.57
C GLN A 171 0.85 -23.40 18.16
N PHE A 172 0.58 -24.49 17.45
CA PHE A 172 -0.21 -25.61 17.93
C PHE A 172 0.68 -26.64 18.67
N ALA A 173 0.08 -27.41 19.58
CA ALA A 173 0.76 -28.52 20.25
C ALA A 173 1.27 -29.58 19.25
N ASP A 174 0.50 -29.79 18.16
CA ASP A 174 0.90 -30.54 16.99
C ASP A 174 0.70 -29.68 15.75
N MET A 175 1.77 -29.20 15.14
CA MET A 175 1.75 -28.32 13.96
C MET A 175 1.21 -28.99 12.70
N SER A 176 1.08 -30.33 12.68
CA SER A 176 0.47 -31.08 11.58
C SER A 176 -1.06 -31.23 11.71
N ASN A 177 -1.61 -30.90 12.88
CA ASN A 177 -3.02 -31.02 13.21
C ASN A 177 -3.63 -29.69 13.63
N HIS A 178 -4.37 -29.03 12.71
CA HIS A 178 -5.00 -27.73 12.98
C HIS A 178 -6.09 -27.77 14.07
N ASN A 179 -6.57 -28.94 14.48
CA ASN A 179 -7.47 -29.12 15.61
C ASN A 179 -6.73 -29.38 16.94
N SER A 180 -5.41 -29.42 16.91
CA SER A 180 -4.59 -29.54 18.11
C SER A 180 -4.72 -28.30 18.99
N PRO A 181 -4.58 -28.40 20.33
CA PRO A 181 -4.60 -27.25 21.20
C PRO A 181 -3.58 -26.19 20.80
N LEU A 182 -4.00 -24.93 20.87
CA LEU A 182 -3.14 -23.78 20.66
C LEU A 182 -2.28 -23.57 21.92
N ILE A 183 -0.95 -23.70 21.79
CA ILE A 183 -0.03 -23.53 22.92
C ILE A 183 0.64 -22.15 22.93
N ARG A 184 0.59 -21.42 21.79
CA ARG A 184 1.05 -20.04 21.68
C ARG A 184 0.22 -19.30 20.64
N ASP A 185 -0.43 -18.22 21.07
CA ASP A 185 -1.08 -17.24 20.22
C ASP A 185 -0.69 -15.86 20.74
N ASN A 186 0.26 -15.25 20.09
CA ASN A 186 0.83 -14.01 20.57
C ASN A 186 0.09 -12.77 20.03
N HIS A 187 -0.88 -12.92 19.13
CA HIS A 187 -1.56 -11.80 18.46
C HIS A 187 -0.61 -10.68 18.03
N ILE A 188 0.62 -11.03 17.71
CA ILE A 188 1.69 -10.10 17.35
C ILE A 188 1.93 -10.18 15.85
N VAL A 189 2.23 -9.04 15.25
CA VAL A 189 2.60 -8.92 13.85
C VAL A 189 4.05 -8.47 13.74
N ALA A 190 4.80 -9.04 12.78
CA ALA A 190 6.05 -8.46 12.33
C ALA A 190 5.72 -7.34 11.34
N GLY A 191 5.84 -6.10 11.78
CA GLY A 191 5.63 -4.91 10.97
C GLY A 191 6.92 -4.33 10.39
N SER A 192 6.89 -3.03 10.10
CA SER A 192 8.05 -2.24 9.68
C SER A 192 8.23 -1.03 10.57
N GLN A 193 9.48 -0.71 10.92
CA GLN A 193 9.78 0.45 11.75
C GLN A 193 9.47 1.75 10.99
N GLY A 194 8.61 2.59 11.57
CA GLY A 194 8.20 3.88 11.05
C GLY A 194 8.80 5.07 11.78
N VAL A 195 7.96 6.05 12.16
CA VAL A 195 8.35 7.32 12.79
C VAL A 195 7.93 7.37 14.26
N PHE A 196 8.28 8.43 14.97
CA PHE A 196 7.82 8.69 16.33
C PHE A 196 6.36 9.18 16.33
N ASN A 197 5.69 9.04 17.47
CA ASN A 197 4.34 9.57 17.67
C ASN A 197 4.41 11.10 17.85
N GLU A 198 3.97 11.83 16.84
CA GLU A 198 4.02 13.28 16.76
C GLU A 198 2.75 13.85 16.13
N THR A 199 2.40 15.08 16.53
CA THR A 199 1.34 15.87 15.88
C THR A 199 1.99 16.93 14.97
N PHE A 200 1.50 17.02 13.74
CA PHE A 200 1.96 18.01 12.77
C PHE A 200 1.48 19.42 13.16
N LEU A 201 2.36 20.40 13.08
CA LEU A 201 2.05 21.80 13.36
C LEU A 201 2.21 22.69 12.12
N ALA A 202 3.34 22.60 11.42
CA ALA A 202 3.64 23.46 10.27
C ALA A 202 4.75 22.91 9.38
N ILE A 203 4.85 23.46 8.18
CA ILE A 203 6.04 23.40 7.32
C ILE A 203 6.81 24.71 7.44
N VAL A 204 8.13 24.61 7.52
CA VAL A 204 9.04 25.73 7.31
C VAL A 204 9.73 25.51 5.95
N PRO A 205 9.59 26.40 4.99
CA PRO A 205 10.18 26.24 3.66
C PRO A 205 11.67 25.90 3.72
N ASN A 206 12.10 24.98 2.87
CA ASN A 206 13.49 24.49 2.76
C ASN A 206 14.06 23.81 4.02
N GLN A 207 13.22 23.43 4.98
CA GLN A 207 13.62 22.60 6.12
C GLN A 207 13.29 21.13 5.86
N ALA A 208 14.24 20.23 6.18
CA ALA A 208 14.04 18.80 6.03
C ALA A 208 13.00 18.25 7.02
N HIS A 209 12.95 18.81 8.22
CA HIS A 209 12.03 18.40 9.28
C HIS A 209 10.77 19.26 9.27
N ASP A 210 9.62 18.63 9.45
CA ASP A 210 8.37 19.32 9.75
C ASP A 210 8.44 19.89 11.18
N VAL A 211 7.69 20.96 11.43
CA VAL A 211 7.47 21.40 12.81
C VAL A 211 6.40 20.52 13.43
N THR A 212 6.75 19.84 14.49
CA THR A 212 5.88 18.85 15.15
C THR A 212 5.86 19.05 16.66
N GLN A 213 4.85 18.48 17.30
CA GLN A 213 4.78 18.28 18.73
C GLN A 213 4.96 16.80 19.04
N ILE A 214 5.94 16.45 19.86
CA ILE A 214 6.12 15.08 20.34
C ILE A 214 4.99 14.73 21.32
N ASN A 215 4.34 13.59 21.08
CA ASN A 215 3.33 13.04 21.97
C ASN A 215 3.94 11.93 22.82
N VAL A 216 3.44 11.75 24.05
CA VAL A 216 3.76 10.56 24.82
C VAL A 216 3.12 9.36 24.15
N ASP A 217 3.91 8.35 23.78
CA ASP A 217 3.41 7.13 23.18
C ASP A 217 3.15 6.09 24.30
N PRO A 218 1.90 5.68 24.54
CA PRO A 218 1.58 4.71 25.59
C PRO A 218 2.05 3.29 25.25
N LEU A 219 2.32 3.00 23.96
CA LEU A 219 2.62 1.67 23.43
C LEU A 219 4.08 1.53 23.01
N PHE A 220 4.56 2.48 22.21
CA PHE A 220 5.92 2.47 21.64
C PHE A 220 6.87 3.34 22.50
N ASN A 221 7.10 2.91 23.74
CA ASN A 221 8.08 3.53 24.63
C ASN A 221 8.84 2.49 25.46
N VAL A 222 10.03 2.86 25.93
CA VAL A 222 10.83 2.08 26.86
C VAL A 222 11.20 3.00 28.02
N ASN A 223 10.71 2.69 29.22
CA ASN A 223 10.94 3.48 30.45
C ASN A 223 10.58 4.98 30.28
N GLY A 224 9.47 5.26 29.60
CA GLY A 224 8.99 6.62 29.38
C GLY A 224 9.67 7.38 28.22
N VAL A 225 10.60 6.76 27.50
CA VAL A 225 11.23 7.31 26.31
C VAL A 225 10.57 6.70 25.08
N ASN A 226 10.00 7.53 24.22
CA ASN A 226 9.39 7.05 22.98
C ASN A 226 10.41 6.31 22.09
N THR A 227 9.94 5.21 21.50
CA THR A 227 10.62 4.55 20.39
C THR A 227 9.91 4.90 19.09
N ARG A 228 10.51 4.58 17.93
CA ARG A 228 9.77 4.63 16.67
C ARG A 228 8.63 3.63 16.73
N GLN A 229 7.46 4.04 16.22
CA GLN A 229 6.31 3.19 16.06
C GLN A 229 6.62 2.07 15.05
N THR A 230 5.85 0.99 15.10
CA THR A 230 5.93 -0.11 14.13
C THR A 230 4.59 -0.23 13.42
N THR A 231 4.61 -0.42 12.12
CA THR A 231 3.39 -0.60 11.32
C THR A 231 2.71 -1.93 11.63
N GLY A 232 1.40 -2.00 11.47
CA GLY A 232 0.62 -3.22 11.71
C GLY A 232 0.82 -4.33 10.67
N ARG A 233 1.65 -4.10 9.65
CA ARG A 233 1.98 -5.08 8.60
C ARG A 233 3.40 -4.86 8.12
N ASN A 234 4.10 -5.95 7.77
CA ASN A 234 5.43 -5.86 7.16
C ASN A 234 5.32 -5.30 5.74
N THR A 235 6.32 -4.51 5.35
CA THR A 235 6.41 -3.89 4.03
C THR A 235 6.70 -4.96 2.97
N PRO A 236 5.77 -5.19 2.00
CA PRO A 236 5.96 -6.15 0.93
C PRO A 236 6.86 -5.59 -0.18
N SER A 237 7.31 -6.48 -1.09
CA SER A 237 8.06 -6.05 -2.27
C SER A 237 7.23 -5.19 -3.21
N VAL A 238 7.85 -4.13 -3.75
CA VAL A 238 7.29 -3.31 -4.84
C VAL A 238 7.56 -3.89 -6.23
N ILE A 239 8.47 -4.89 -6.33
CA ILE A 239 8.78 -5.56 -7.60
C ILE A 239 7.54 -6.33 -8.06
N ASN A 240 7.15 -6.15 -9.31
CA ASN A 240 5.94 -6.70 -9.93
C ASN A 240 4.61 -6.19 -9.35
N ALA A 241 4.62 -5.26 -8.39
CA ALA A 241 3.40 -4.78 -7.74
C ALA A 241 2.43 -4.05 -8.71
N VAL A 242 2.92 -3.57 -9.84
CA VAL A 242 2.09 -2.96 -10.91
C VAL A 242 1.02 -3.92 -11.46
N PHE A 243 1.27 -5.23 -11.40
CA PHE A 243 0.31 -6.23 -11.86
C PHE A 243 -0.83 -6.48 -10.89
N ASN A 244 -0.71 -6.09 -9.63
CA ASN A 244 -1.71 -6.36 -8.62
C ASN A 244 -3.03 -5.65 -8.92
N LEU A 245 -4.13 -6.36 -8.70
CA LEU A 245 -5.48 -5.79 -8.85
C LEU A 245 -5.76 -4.73 -7.80
N ARG A 246 -5.33 -4.96 -6.57
CA ARG A 246 -5.39 -4.05 -5.42
C ARG A 246 -4.11 -4.20 -4.62
N ASN A 247 -3.72 -3.16 -3.90
CA ASN A 247 -2.55 -3.16 -3.03
C ASN A 247 -2.92 -2.96 -1.56
N PHE A 248 -1.93 -2.99 -0.69
CA PHE A 248 -1.97 -3.27 0.73
C PHE A 248 -2.45 -4.69 1.04
N TRP A 249 -2.08 -5.23 2.19
CA TRP A 249 -2.47 -6.56 2.64
C TRP A 249 -3.99 -6.73 2.78
N ASP A 250 -4.71 -5.63 3.03
CA ASP A 250 -6.16 -5.57 3.17
C ASP A 250 -6.89 -5.18 1.87
N GLY A 251 -6.17 -4.92 0.80
CA GLY A 251 -6.73 -4.55 -0.49
C GLY A 251 -7.45 -3.20 -0.53
N ARG A 252 -7.21 -2.29 0.43
CA ARG A 252 -7.87 -0.98 0.46
C ARG A 252 -7.44 -0.05 -0.68
N ALA A 253 -6.21 -0.22 -1.20
CA ALA A 253 -5.75 0.54 -2.36
C ALA A 253 -6.41 0.01 -3.63
N GLN A 254 -7.37 0.78 -4.14
CA GLN A 254 -8.24 0.39 -5.24
C GLN A 254 -7.54 0.47 -6.60
N THR A 255 -7.98 -0.34 -7.57
CA THR A 255 -7.45 -0.31 -8.94
C THR A 255 -7.73 1.01 -9.66
N ILE A 256 -8.70 1.79 -9.18
CA ILE A 256 -9.02 3.12 -9.69
C ILE A 256 -8.47 4.13 -8.70
N PHE A 257 -7.56 4.98 -9.17
CA PHE A 257 -7.06 6.10 -8.39
C PHE A 257 -7.93 7.33 -8.62
N ASN A 258 -8.28 8.04 -7.55
CA ASN A 258 -9.12 9.23 -7.56
C ASN A 258 -8.33 10.55 -7.47
N GLY A 259 -6.97 10.47 -7.42
CA GLY A 259 -6.07 11.61 -7.31
C GLY A 259 -5.85 12.14 -5.88
N ALA A 260 -6.52 11.56 -4.87
CA ALA A 260 -6.47 12.07 -3.50
C ALA A 260 -6.07 11.01 -2.45
N ASP A 261 -6.65 9.80 -2.54
CA ASP A 261 -6.54 8.78 -1.50
C ASP A 261 -6.61 7.34 -2.06
N PRO A 262 -6.42 6.29 -1.21
CA PRO A 262 -6.42 4.91 -1.65
C PRO A 262 -7.79 4.36 -2.07
N PHE A 263 -8.89 5.04 -1.75
CA PHE A 263 -10.22 4.44 -1.76
C PHE A 263 -10.96 4.56 -3.11
N GLY A 264 -10.36 5.23 -4.10
CA GLY A 264 -10.91 5.31 -5.45
C GLY A 264 -12.33 5.90 -5.48
N LYS A 265 -13.26 5.23 -6.15
CA LYS A 265 -14.66 5.67 -6.23
C LYS A 265 -15.45 5.52 -4.91
N ARG A 266 -14.87 4.90 -3.90
CA ARG A 266 -15.51 4.77 -2.57
C ARG A 266 -15.55 6.13 -1.85
N ASP A 267 -14.53 7.00 -2.09
CA ASP A 267 -14.59 8.41 -1.71
C ASP A 267 -15.21 9.26 -2.82
N ALA A 268 -16.48 9.59 -2.68
CA ALA A 268 -17.18 10.48 -3.58
C ALA A 268 -16.76 11.96 -3.42
N GLY A 269 -16.08 12.29 -2.32
CA GLY A 269 -15.59 13.63 -2.00
C GLY A 269 -14.22 13.94 -2.60
N ALA A 270 -13.48 12.93 -3.06
CA ALA A 270 -12.14 13.11 -3.62
C ALA A 270 -12.12 14.09 -4.79
N LYS A 271 -11.23 15.08 -4.74
CA LYS A 271 -11.07 16.11 -5.77
C LYS A 271 -9.60 16.44 -5.96
N VAL A 272 -9.28 16.80 -7.19
CA VAL A 272 -8.05 17.48 -7.61
C VAL A 272 -8.43 18.78 -8.31
N TYR A 273 -7.48 19.62 -8.60
CA TYR A 273 -7.73 20.97 -9.13
C TYR A 273 -7.23 21.04 -10.58
N ARG A 274 -8.14 21.17 -11.54
CA ARG A 274 -7.80 21.30 -12.96
C ARG A 274 -7.92 22.76 -13.39
N SER A 275 -6.93 23.29 -14.09
CA SER A 275 -6.99 24.60 -14.73
C SER A 275 -8.08 24.60 -15.79
N ALA A 276 -8.96 25.56 -15.75
CA ALA A 276 -9.79 25.88 -16.90
C ALA A 276 -8.92 26.68 -17.87
N LEU A 277 -8.68 26.14 -19.06
CA LEU A 277 -8.20 26.98 -20.15
C LEU A 277 -9.25 28.08 -20.37
N PRO A 278 -8.85 29.38 -20.41
CA PRO A 278 -9.82 30.45 -20.61
C PRO A 278 -10.54 30.17 -21.94
N SER A 279 -11.85 30.06 -21.89
CA SER A 279 -12.71 30.06 -23.08
C SER A 279 -12.60 31.36 -23.88
N ASN A 280 -11.97 32.38 -23.28
CA ASN A 280 -11.65 33.66 -23.92
C ASN A 280 -10.11 33.84 -23.92
N PRO A 281 -9.46 33.91 -25.11
CA PRO A 281 -8.01 34.15 -25.21
C PRO A 281 -7.52 35.45 -24.57
N GLN A 282 -8.41 36.35 -24.21
CA GLN A 282 -8.11 37.64 -23.55
C GLN A 282 -8.25 37.54 -22.01
N SER A 283 -8.71 36.42 -21.46
CA SER A 283 -8.75 36.25 -20.02
C SER A 283 -7.36 35.91 -19.47
N VAL A 284 -6.83 36.79 -18.66
CA VAL A 284 -5.47 36.67 -18.05
C VAL A 284 -5.47 35.70 -16.87
N LEU A 285 -6.64 35.27 -16.36
CA LEU A 285 -6.77 34.48 -15.16
C LEU A 285 -7.12 33.02 -15.47
N ASN A 286 -6.16 32.13 -15.27
CA ASN A 286 -6.36 30.69 -15.29
C ASN A 286 -6.71 30.22 -13.87
N VAL A 287 -7.97 29.83 -13.66
CA VAL A 287 -8.50 29.39 -12.36
C VAL A 287 -8.52 27.88 -12.28
N ALA A 288 -8.05 27.31 -11.20
CA ALA A 288 -8.14 25.89 -10.93
C ALA A 288 -9.49 25.52 -10.31
N ASN A 289 -10.20 24.58 -10.92
CA ASN A 289 -11.50 24.09 -10.46
C ASN A 289 -11.37 22.71 -9.84
N ALA A 290 -12.04 22.49 -8.71
CA ALA A 290 -12.14 21.20 -8.06
C ALA A 290 -12.84 20.19 -8.99
N THR A 291 -12.15 19.11 -9.32
CA THR A 291 -12.54 18.14 -10.34
C THR A 291 -12.40 16.73 -9.81
N ALA A 292 -13.41 15.89 -9.97
CA ALA A 292 -13.28 14.46 -9.73
C ALA A 292 -12.61 13.80 -10.94
N ILE A 293 -11.66 12.92 -10.66
CA ILE A 293 -10.94 12.17 -11.70
C ILE A 293 -10.98 10.66 -11.40
N THR A 294 -10.70 9.87 -12.41
CA THR A 294 -10.50 8.43 -12.29
C THR A 294 -9.38 8.00 -13.22
N LEU A 295 -8.38 7.31 -12.65
CA LEU A 295 -7.35 6.62 -13.41
C LEU A 295 -7.50 5.12 -13.15
N ASP A 296 -7.78 4.35 -14.18
CA ASP A 296 -7.80 2.88 -14.09
C ASP A 296 -6.38 2.31 -13.98
N ASN A 297 -6.24 1.02 -13.72
CA ASN A 297 -4.94 0.33 -13.60
C ASN A 297 -3.96 1.06 -12.65
N SER A 298 -4.46 1.68 -11.60
CA SER A 298 -3.70 2.59 -10.74
C SER A 298 -3.69 2.17 -9.27
N ALA A 299 -3.69 0.87 -9.00
CA ALA A 299 -3.61 0.35 -7.62
C ALA A 299 -2.32 0.80 -6.89
N LEU A 300 -1.21 1.01 -7.61
CA LEU A 300 0.02 1.56 -7.04
C LEU A 300 -0.15 3.03 -6.63
N ALA A 301 -0.70 3.88 -7.50
CA ALA A 301 -0.93 5.29 -7.14
C ALA A 301 -1.91 5.40 -5.96
N SER A 302 -2.96 4.58 -5.95
CA SER A 302 -3.86 4.46 -4.80
C SER A 302 -3.09 4.07 -3.53
N GLN A 303 -2.16 3.11 -3.59
CA GLN A 303 -1.35 2.71 -2.45
C GLN A 303 -0.43 3.84 -1.98
N VAL A 304 0.30 4.46 -2.90
CA VAL A 304 1.29 5.51 -2.60
C VAL A 304 0.64 6.75 -1.98
N SER A 305 -0.66 6.99 -2.19
CA SER A 305 -1.38 8.10 -1.55
C SER A 305 -1.58 7.94 -0.03
N GLY A 306 -1.31 6.78 0.55
CA GLY A 306 -1.44 6.52 1.99
C GLY A 306 -0.19 6.91 2.82
N PRO A 307 0.97 6.25 2.60
CA PRO A 307 2.14 6.31 3.48
C PRO A 307 2.71 7.70 3.76
N PRO A 308 2.81 8.65 2.79
CA PRO A 308 3.48 9.92 3.05
C PRO A 308 2.87 10.74 4.19
N ASN A 309 1.56 10.62 4.41
CA ASN A 309 0.84 11.33 5.47
C ASN A 309 0.40 10.41 6.63
N ASN A 310 0.85 9.17 6.63
CA ASN A 310 0.55 8.22 7.70
C ASN A 310 1.44 8.50 8.91
N HIS A 311 0.82 8.72 10.09
CA HIS A 311 1.49 9.11 11.33
C HIS A 311 2.31 7.99 11.99
N VAL A 312 2.17 6.75 11.52
CA VAL A 312 3.01 5.63 11.95
C VAL A 312 4.17 5.41 10.98
N GLU A 313 3.91 5.58 9.67
CA GLU A 313 4.86 5.19 8.62
C GLU A 313 5.90 6.28 8.32
N MET A 314 5.46 7.50 8.00
CA MET A 314 6.35 8.53 7.43
C MET A 314 6.16 9.95 7.99
N SER A 315 5.07 10.25 8.69
CA SER A 315 4.69 11.61 9.03
C SER A 315 4.27 11.77 10.50
N ALA A 316 3.98 13.00 10.88
CA ALA A 316 3.22 13.33 12.08
C ALA A 316 1.71 13.33 11.76
N ASP A 317 0.86 13.12 12.78
CA ASP A 317 -0.59 13.16 12.63
C ASP A 317 -1.08 14.54 12.20
N GLY A 318 -1.95 14.57 11.19
CA GLY A 318 -2.57 15.80 10.68
C GLY A 318 -1.87 16.46 9.49
N ARG A 319 -0.71 15.96 8.99
CA ARG A 319 -0.11 16.47 7.76
C ARG A 319 -0.95 16.08 6.53
N SER A 320 -1.05 17.00 5.56
CA SER A 320 -1.77 16.81 4.30
C SER A 320 -0.83 16.83 3.08
N PHE A 321 -1.34 16.39 1.91
CA PHE A 321 -0.57 16.46 0.67
C PHE A 321 -0.25 17.89 0.21
N PRO A 322 -1.12 18.90 0.33
CA PRO A 322 -0.73 20.29 0.06
C PRO A 322 0.43 20.77 0.93
N GLU A 323 0.47 20.40 2.21
CA GLU A 323 1.60 20.69 3.10
C GLU A 323 2.89 19.99 2.63
N LEU A 324 2.79 18.71 2.22
CA LEU A 324 3.93 18.00 1.66
C LEU A 324 4.40 18.64 0.35
N GLY A 325 3.50 19.06 -0.53
CA GLY A 325 3.82 19.80 -1.75
C GLY A 325 4.51 21.12 -1.44
N HIS A 326 4.00 21.88 -0.47
CA HIS A 326 4.61 23.13 0.01
C HIS A 326 6.03 22.94 0.54
N LYS A 327 6.29 21.82 1.22
CA LYS A 327 7.63 21.44 1.67
C LYS A 327 8.56 21.11 0.52
N MET A 328 8.11 20.27 -0.41
CA MET A 328 8.98 19.54 -1.33
C MET A 328 9.30 20.32 -2.61
N LEU A 329 8.32 21.04 -3.18
CA LEU A 329 8.41 21.53 -4.56
C LEU A 329 9.60 22.47 -4.79
N SER A 330 9.91 23.35 -3.86
CA SER A 330 11.04 24.28 -3.97
C SER A 330 12.40 23.62 -3.71
N MET A 331 12.44 22.41 -3.17
CA MET A 331 13.69 21.72 -2.84
C MET A 331 14.36 21.17 -4.09
N ARG A 332 15.68 21.21 -4.13
CA ARG A 332 16.48 20.47 -5.10
C ARG A 332 16.33 18.98 -4.81
N ALA A 333 15.97 18.19 -5.83
CA ALA A 333 15.66 16.78 -5.65
C ALA A 333 16.87 15.99 -5.15
N LEU A 334 16.65 15.11 -4.16
CA LEU A 334 17.65 14.26 -3.50
C LEU A 334 18.85 15.01 -2.94
N GLU A 335 18.74 16.29 -2.63
CA GLU A 335 19.84 17.08 -2.07
C GLU A 335 20.37 16.46 -0.78
N GLY A 336 21.69 16.29 -0.71
CA GLY A 336 22.35 15.59 0.39
C GLY A 336 22.33 14.06 0.30
N GLN A 337 21.74 13.49 -0.75
CA GLN A 337 21.74 12.05 -1.02
C GLN A 337 22.61 11.76 -2.25
N ALA A 338 23.46 10.72 -2.15
CA ALA A 338 24.31 10.32 -3.26
C ALA A 338 23.49 9.71 -4.41
N VAL A 339 23.76 10.14 -5.63
CA VAL A 339 23.19 9.60 -6.86
C VAL A 339 24.31 8.98 -7.69
N ALA A 340 24.18 7.70 -8.07
CA ALA A 340 25.18 7.00 -8.87
C ALA A 340 25.21 7.55 -10.30
N ALA A 341 26.40 7.67 -10.89
CA ALA A 341 26.55 8.19 -12.25
C ALA A 341 25.96 7.24 -13.30
N ASP A 342 25.97 5.94 -13.02
CA ASP A 342 25.43 4.86 -13.85
C ASP A 342 23.98 4.50 -13.51
N ASP A 343 23.30 5.30 -12.67
CA ASP A 343 21.88 5.10 -12.42
C ASP A 343 21.09 5.24 -13.73
N SER A 344 20.38 4.19 -14.11
CA SER A 344 19.69 4.09 -15.39
C SER A 344 18.53 5.08 -15.58
N VAL A 345 18.08 5.74 -14.52
CA VAL A 345 16.96 6.71 -14.53
C VAL A 345 17.44 8.10 -14.16
N LEU A 346 18.22 8.22 -13.07
CA LEU A 346 18.61 9.51 -12.49
C LEU A 346 20.02 9.97 -12.88
N GLY A 347 20.86 9.09 -13.44
CA GLY A 347 22.26 9.41 -13.75
C GLY A 347 22.42 10.64 -14.65
N ALA A 348 21.52 10.83 -15.63
CA ALA A 348 21.54 11.99 -16.52
C ALA A 348 21.15 13.33 -15.82
N TYR A 349 20.50 13.27 -14.69
CA TYR A 349 20.07 14.44 -13.89
C TYR A 349 20.98 14.72 -12.69
N ARG A 350 21.96 13.85 -12.45
CA ARG A 350 22.86 13.90 -11.31
C ARG A 350 23.62 15.23 -11.25
N ALA A 351 23.72 15.84 -10.07
CA ALA A 351 24.56 17.01 -9.85
C ALA A 351 26.05 16.64 -10.01
N GLY A 352 26.86 17.60 -10.42
CA GLY A 352 28.28 17.38 -10.73
C GLY A 352 29.11 16.86 -9.54
N ASP A 353 28.73 17.23 -8.31
CA ASP A 353 29.32 16.76 -7.06
C ASP A 353 28.80 15.38 -6.62
N GLY A 354 27.81 14.83 -7.31
CA GLY A 354 27.22 13.55 -7.01
C GLY A 354 26.14 13.57 -5.93
N ASN A 355 25.83 14.73 -5.34
CA ASN A 355 24.85 14.88 -4.28
C ASN A 355 23.56 15.48 -4.83
N GLY A 356 22.54 14.66 -4.98
CA GLY A 356 21.25 15.07 -5.53
C GLY A 356 21.25 15.29 -7.04
N LEU A 357 20.17 15.88 -7.50
CA LEU A 357 19.93 16.19 -8.91
C LEU A 357 20.15 17.69 -9.17
N THR A 358 20.24 18.08 -10.45
CA THR A 358 20.42 19.49 -10.86
C THR A 358 19.13 20.30 -10.83
N ARG A 359 17.98 19.67 -10.59
CA ARG A 359 16.62 20.24 -10.70
C ARG A 359 15.88 20.21 -9.38
N THR A 360 14.94 21.14 -9.22
CA THR A 360 13.95 21.12 -8.12
C THR A 360 12.82 20.11 -8.43
N TYR A 361 12.08 19.72 -7.40
CA TYR A 361 10.89 18.88 -7.59
C TYR A 361 9.80 19.61 -8.39
N GLU A 362 9.70 20.94 -8.26
CA GLU A 362 8.78 21.74 -9.07
C GLU A 362 9.14 21.68 -10.55
N ASP A 363 10.40 21.87 -10.92
CA ASP A 363 10.86 21.80 -12.31
C ASP A 363 10.57 20.41 -12.91
N MET A 364 10.86 19.35 -12.15
CA MET A 364 10.59 17.98 -12.58
C MET A 364 9.08 17.72 -12.75
N ALA A 365 8.25 18.18 -11.81
CA ALA A 365 6.81 18.01 -11.87
C ALA A 365 6.19 18.77 -13.06
N ARG A 366 6.60 20.02 -13.30
CA ARG A 366 6.13 20.82 -14.43
C ARG A 366 6.52 20.25 -15.78
N THR A 367 7.67 19.59 -15.88
CA THR A 367 8.10 18.91 -17.10
C THR A 367 7.37 17.58 -17.31
N ALA A 368 7.07 16.87 -16.22
CA ALA A 368 6.43 15.57 -16.26
C ALA A 368 4.92 15.64 -16.53
N PHE A 369 4.23 16.60 -15.91
CA PHE A 369 2.77 16.72 -15.93
C PHE A 369 2.28 17.80 -16.89
N LYS A 370 1.06 17.62 -17.41
CA LYS A 370 0.43 18.62 -18.27
C LYS A 370 0.10 19.90 -17.51
N PRO A 371 0.15 21.07 -18.19
CA PRO A 371 -0.14 22.37 -17.58
C PRO A 371 -1.52 22.46 -16.91
N ASP A 372 -2.48 21.68 -17.36
CA ASP A 372 -3.82 21.58 -16.76
C ASP A 372 -3.77 21.34 -15.23
N TRP A 373 -2.73 20.74 -14.72
CA TRP A 373 -2.61 20.29 -13.33
C TRP A 373 -1.72 21.18 -12.45
N TRP A 374 -1.08 22.22 -13.04
CA TRP A 374 -0.15 23.06 -12.29
C TRP A 374 -0.10 24.54 -12.70
N ASN A 375 -0.75 24.94 -13.81
CA ASN A 375 -0.55 26.26 -14.43
C ASN A 375 -1.63 27.29 -14.06
N ALA A 376 -2.41 27.08 -13.00
CA ALA A 376 -3.35 28.11 -12.54
C ALA A 376 -2.59 29.32 -11.99
N SER A 377 -3.06 30.51 -12.34
CA SER A 377 -2.50 31.78 -11.88
C SER A 377 -3.03 32.21 -10.50
N THR A 378 -4.14 31.62 -10.08
CA THR A 378 -4.77 31.90 -8.78
C THR A 378 -4.53 30.75 -7.81
N PRO A 379 -4.23 31.03 -6.53
CA PRO A 379 -4.05 30.01 -5.54
C PRO A 379 -5.37 29.28 -5.23
N VAL A 380 -5.23 28.05 -4.73
CA VAL A 380 -6.31 27.19 -4.24
C VAL A 380 -6.37 27.31 -2.72
N THR A 381 -7.55 27.56 -2.17
CA THR A 381 -7.74 27.58 -0.72
C THR A 381 -8.25 26.24 -0.23
N ILE A 382 -7.49 25.60 0.67
CA ILE A 382 -7.83 24.33 1.32
C ILE A 382 -7.73 24.52 2.83
N ASN A 383 -8.83 24.29 3.54
CA ASN A 383 -8.91 24.45 5.00
C ASN A 383 -8.40 25.81 5.51
N GLY A 384 -8.71 26.90 4.77
CA GLY A 384 -8.33 28.27 5.11
C GLY A 384 -6.87 28.63 4.78
N LYS A 385 -6.08 27.72 4.25
CA LYS A 385 -4.70 27.98 3.78
C LYS A 385 -4.66 28.09 2.27
N SER A 386 -3.74 28.91 1.76
CA SER A 386 -3.56 29.19 0.33
C SER A 386 -2.38 28.40 -0.22
N TYR A 387 -2.61 27.68 -1.33
CA TYR A 387 -1.61 26.86 -2.00
C TYR A 387 -1.57 27.15 -3.50
N SER A 388 -0.41 27.02 -4.14
CA SER A 388 -0.39 26.93 -5.60
C SER A 388 -1.18 25.71 -6.08
N GLN A 389 -1.60 25.71 -7.33
CA GLN A 389 -2.32 24.55 -7.89
C GLN A 389 -1.47 23.27 -7.82
N LEU A 390 -0.16 23.38 -8.02
CA LEU A 390 0.74 22.23 -7.97
C LEU A 390 0.85 21.66 -6.55
N GLU A 391 0.93 22.50 -5.52
CA GLU A 391 0.88 22.08 -4.11
C GLU A 391 -0.45 21.41 -3.78
N ALA A 392 -1.56 22.02 -4.19
CA ALA A 392 -2.90 21.46 -4.00
C ALA A 392 -3.10 20.11 -4.68
N ASN A 393 -2.44 19.89 -5.84
CA ASN A 393 -2.46 18.65 -6.60
C ASN A 393 -1.32 17.68 -6.26
N PHE A 394 -0.58 17.91 -5.18
CA PHE A 394 0.52 17.02 -4.86
C PHE A 394 0.06 15.59 -4.53
N SER A 395 -1.19 15.42 -4.10
CA SER A 395 -1.86 14.12 -3.94
C SER A 395 -2.06 13.35 -5.25
N LEU A 396 -2.08 14.03 -6.41
CA LEU A 396 -2.10 13.43 -7.74
C LEU A 396 -0.68 13.20 -8.26
N VAL A 397 0.18 14.21 -8.14
CA VAL A 397 1.52 14.23 -8.74
C VAL A 397 2.44 13.21 -8.10
N PHE A 398 2.52 13.19 -6.78
CA PHE A 398 3.40 12.32 -6.02
C PHE A 398 3.10 10.82 -6.28
N PRO A 399 1.84 10.34 -6.08
CA PRO A 399 1.55 8.93 -6.27
C PRO A 399 1.65 8.47 -7.73
N LEU A 400 1.21 9.28 -8.68
CA LEU A 400 1.22 8.88 -10.09
C LEU A 400 2.66 8.80 -10.63
N ALA A 401 3.54 9.71 -10.22
CA ALA A 401 4.95 9.65 -10.59
C ALA A 401 5.62 8.38 -10.03
N ILE A 402 5.39 8.06 -8.75
CA ILE A 402 5.95 6.85 -8.13
C ILE A 402 5.37 5.58 -8.77
N GLN A 403 4.08 5.52 -9.08
CA GLN A 403 3.50 4.39 -9.84
C GLN A 403 4.26 4.16 -11.15
N LEU A 404 4.56 5.22 -11.92
CA LEU A 404 5.26 5.10 -13.19
C LEU A 404 6.70 4.61 -13.02
N TYR A 405 7.36 4.99 -11.92
CA TYR A 405 8.66 4.43 -11.56
C TYR A 405 8.56 2.96 -11.16
N GLU A 406 7.69 2.62 -10.22
CA GLU A 406 7.52 1.23 -9.74
C GLU A 406 7.07 0.29 -10.87
N ALA A 407 6.31 0.78 -11.84
CA ALA A 407 5.95 0.02 -13.05
C ALA A 407 7.16 -0.37 -13.93
N THR A 408 8.35 0.20 -13.68
CA THR A 408 9.60 -0.24 -14.32
C THR A 408 10.28 -1.39 -13.57
N LEU A 409 9.87 -1.67 -12.33
CA LEU A 409 10.49 -2.68 -11.46
C LEU A 409 9.85 -4.05 -11.72
N ILE A 410 10.24 -4.68 -12.81
CA ILE A 410 9.68 -5.96 -13.26
C ILE A 410 10.76 -7.04 -13.22
N SER A 411 10.44 -8.18 -12.60
CA SER A 411 11.28 -9.38 -12.54
C SER A 411 10.83 -10.39 -13.60
N ASP A 412 11.06 -10.06 -14.87
CA ASP A 412 10.64 -10.82 -16.06
C ASP A 412 11.78 -11.63 -16.72
N LYS A 413 12.92 -11.80 -16.01
CA LYS A 413 14.11 -12.50 -16.51
C LYS A 413 14.62 -13.56 -15.56
N ALA A 414 13.75 -14.06 -14.68
CA ALA A 414 14.08 -15.14 -13.77
C ALA A 414 14.43 -16.44 -14.55
N PRO A 415 15.11 -17.42 -13.94
CA PRO A 415 15.34 -18.71 -14.57
C PRO A 415 14.05 -19.37 -15.08
N PHE A 416 12.94 -19.19 -14.37
CA PHE A 416 11.63 -19.70 -14.79
C PHE A 416 11.13 -19.02 -16.07
N ASP A 417 11.27 -17.69 -16.19
CA ASP A 417 10.87 -16.96 -17.40
C ASP A 417 11.62 -17.47 -18.63
N LYS A 418 12.95 -17.61 -18.52
CA LYS A 418 13.79 -18.16 -19.58
C LYS A 418 13.41 -19.58 -19.97
N PHE A 419 13.04 -20.41 -18.98
CA PHE A 419 12.55 -21.78 -19.21
C PHE A 419 11.20 -21.76 -19.93
N ALA A 420 10.28 -20.91 -19.53
CA ALA A 420 8.97 -20.74 -20.15
C ALA A 420 9.08 -20.20 -21.60
N GLU A 421 10.12 -19.44 -21.91
CA GLU A 421 10.47 -18.95 -23.24
C GLU A 421 11.19 -20.00 -24.11
N GLY A 422 11.41 -21.22 -23.58
CA GLY A 422 11.98 -22.34 -24.34
C GLY A 422 13.43 -22.68 -24.04
N ASN A 423 14.11 -21.97 -23.12
CA ASN A 423 15.46 -22.34 -22.68
C ASN A 423 15.38 -23.49 -21.67
N ASN A 424 15.37 -24.74 -22.13
CA ASN A 424 15.25 -25.94 -21.30
C ASN A 424 16.39 -26.13 -20.29
N SER A 425 17.52 -25.44 -20.46
CA SER A 425 18.67 -25.49 -19.54
C SER A 425 18.58 -24.45 -18.42
N ALA A 426 17.61 -23.53 -18.46
CA ALA A 426 17.47 -22.48 -17.44
C ALA A 426 17.04 -23.00 -16.07
N LEU A 427 16.41 -24.18 -16.01
CA LEU A 427 16.06 -24.87 -14.77
C LEU A 427 16.83 -26.19 -14.65
N THR A 428 17.31 -26.49 -13.46
CA THR A 428 17.92 -27.79 -13.16
C THR A 428 16.85 -28.91 -13.19
N LYS A 429 17.28 -30.17 -13.26
CA LYS A 429 16.37 -31.31 -13.25
C LYS A 429 15.49 -31.35 -11.98
N ASP A 430 16.04 -30.96 -10.83
CA ASP A 430 15.28 -30.96 -9.57
C ASP A 430 14.30 -29.79 -9.51
N GLN A 431 14.64 -28.61 -10.06
CA GLN A 431 13.69 -27.51 -10.23
C GLN A 431 12.54 -27.89 -11.16
N GLN A 432 12.81 -28.60 -12.26
CA GLN A 432 11.78 -29.14 -13.15
C GLN A 432 10.86 -30.14 -12.43
N LYS A 433 11.41 -31.08 -11.62
CA LYS A 433 10.60 -31.97 -10.76
C LYS A 433 9.74 -31.17 -9.76
N GLY A 434 10.30 -30.11 -9.16
CA GLY A 434 9.55 -29.22 -8.29
C GLY A 434 8.37 -28.55 -9.01
N MET A 435 8.59 -28.10 -10.25
CA MET A 435 7.55 -27.54 -11.10
C MET A 435 6.46 -28.58 -11.44
N ASP A 436 6.83 -29.83 -11.69
CA ASP A 436 5.87 -30.92 -11.91
C ASP A 436 5.02 -31.19 -10.66
N ILE A 437 5.62 -31.11 -9.46
CA ILE A 437 4.88 -31.20 -8.19
C ILE A 437 3.93 -30.02 -8.04
N PHE A 438 4.41 -28.80 -8.29
CA PHE A 438 3.63 -27.56 -8.18
C PHE A 438 2.40 -27.58 -9.09
N ASN A 439 2.56 -28.01 -10.35
CA ASN A 439 1.50 -28.07 -11.33
C ASN A 439 0.62 -29.31 -11.19
N GLY A 440 1.15 -30.38 -10.63
CA GLY A 440 0.48 -31.70 -10.51
C GLY A 440 -0.02 -31.97 -9.09
N LYS A 441 0.59 -32.96 -8.44
CA LYS A 441 0.12 -33.51 -7.15
C LYS A 441 0.14 -32.52 -5.98
N GLY A 442 0.90 -31.42 -6.06
CA GLY A 442 0.92 -30.36 -5.04
C GLY A 442 -0.30 -29.44 -5.12
N HIS A 443 -1.01 -29.43 -6.26
CA HIS A 443 -2.18 -28.59 -6.54
C HIS A 443 -1.96 -27.08 -6.33
N CYS A 444 -0.70 -26.62 -6.21
CA CYS A 444 -0.39 -25.21 -5.94
C CYS A 444 -0.83 -24.29 -7.10
N SER A 445 -0.72 -24.76 -8.35
CA SER A 445 -1.09 -24.00 -9.54
C SER A 445 -2.60 -23.78 -9.71
N LYS A 446 -3.45 -24.37 -8.85
CA LYS A 446 -4.89 -24.04 -8.84
C LYS A 446 -5.15 -22.59 -8.41
N CYS A 447 -4.35 -22.06 -7.48
CA CYS A 447 -4.41 -20.68 -7.04
C CYS A 447 -3.24 -19.86 -7.59
N HIS A 448 -2.03 -20.44 -7.63
CA HIS A 448 -0.81 -19.82 -8.13
C HIS A 448 -0.61 -20.11 -9.62
N THR A 449 -1.39 -19.49 -10.47
CA THR A 449 -1.43 -19.78 -11.93
C THR A 449 -1.03 -18.57 -12.77
N GLY A 450 -0.79 -18.83 -14.05
CA GLY A 450 -0.40 -17.82 -15.04
C GLY A 450 1.01 -17.28 -14.86
N PRO A 451 1.44 -16.34 -15.71
CA PRO A 451 2.79 -15.81 -15.70
C PRO A 451 3.18 -15.07 -14.42
N ALA A 452 2.20 -14.50 -13.70
CA ALA A 452 2.41 -13.82 -12.43
C ALA A 452 2.23 -14.75 -11.19
N PHE A 453 1.98 -16.03 -11.39
CA PHE A 453 1.66 -17.00 -10.31
C PHE A 453 0.51 -16.56 -9.40
N THR A 454 -0.41 -15.78 -9.92
CA THR A 454 -1.65 -15.36 -9.25
C THR A 454 -2.71 -14.95 -10.27
N ILE A 455 -3.97 -15.20 -9.94
CA ILE A 455 -5.13 -14.71 -10.71
C ILE A 455 -5.55 -13.29 -10.31
N ALA A 456 -4.99 -12.74 -9.24
CA ALA A 456 -5.31 -11.42 -8.69
C ALA A 456 -4.56 -10.28 -9.40
N ILE A 457 -4.34 -10.42 -10.69
CA ILE A 457 -3.63 -9.43 -11.51
C ILE A 457 -4.60 -8.60 -12.36
N ASN A 458 -4.16 -7.39 -12.66
CA ASN A 458 -4.81 -6.49 -13.60
C ASN A 458 -4.33 -6.83 -15.02
N GLN A 459 -5.15 -7.55 -15.77
CA GLN A 459 -4.87 -7.88 -17.16
C GLN A 459 -5.49 -6.81 -18.06
N GLY A 460 -4.68 -5.87 -18.54
CA GLY A 460 -5.08 -4.71 -19.34
C GLY A 460 -6.28 -4.95 -20.25
N GLY A 461 -7.38 -4.23 -20.00
CA GLY A 461 -8.61 -4.26 -20.78
C GLY A 461 -9.54 -5.45 -20.53
N ASN A 462 -9.06 -6.58 -20.05
CA ASN A 462 -9.90 -7.72 -19.64
C ASN A 462 -10.12 -7.64 -18.13
N THR A 463 -11.30 -7.22 -17.78
CA THR A 463 -11.76 -7.05 -16.41
C THR A 463 -11.56 -8.32 -15.62
N THR A 464 -10.54 -8.31 -14.79
CA THR A 464 -10.29 -9.33 -13.77
C THR A 464 -11.57 -9.58 -12.98
N GLN A 465 -11.94 -10.82 -12.80
CA GLN A 465 -13.06 -11.16 -11.93
C GLN A 465 -12.73 -10.71 -10.50
N ARG A 466 -13.55 -9.83 -9.94
CA ARG A 466 -13.41 -9.39 -8.55
C ARG A 466 -13.75 -10.51 -7.57
N LEU A 467 -14.60 -11.40 -7.99
CA LEU A 467 -15.12 -12.50 -7.19
C LEU A 467 -14.84 -13.83 -7.90
N VAL A 468 -14.32 -14.77 -7.16
CA VAL A 468 -14.09 -16.16 -7.59
C VAL A 468 -15.14 -17.05 -6.94
N ARG A 469 -15.64 -18.04 -7.69
CA ARG A 469 -16.59 -19.06 -7.23
C ARG A 469 -15.89 -20.39 -7.23
N GLU A 470 -15.94 -21.08 -6.11
CA GLU A 470 -15.27 -22.36 -5.94
C GLU A 470 -16.16 -23.34 -5.18
N ILE A 471 -16.11 -24.62 -5.57
CA ILE A 471 -16.73 -25.70 -4.79
C ILE A 471 -15.74 -26.14 -3.74
N MET A 472 -16.10 -25.95 -2.48
CA MET A 472 -15.27 -26.29 -1.33
C MET A 472 -15.23 -27.79 -1.09
N GLY A 473 -14.29 -28.27 -0.28
CA GLY A 473 -14.14 -29.69 0.04
C GLY A 473 -15.37 -30.35 0.67
N ASN A 474 -16.31 -29.55 1.22
CA ASN A 474 -17.62 -30.03 1.71
C ASN A 474 -18.71 -30.04 0.63
N GLY A 475 -18.37 -29.80 -0.64
CA GLY A 475 -19.30 -29.76 -1.77
C GLY A 475 -20.14 -28.49 -1.87
N GLN A 476 -19.96 -27.50 -0.97
CA GLN A 476 -20.70 -26.24 -1.02
C GLN A 476 -19.99 -25.23 -1.91
N LEU A 477 -20.78 -24.37 -2.56
CA LEU A 477 -20.26 -23.27 -3.36
C LEU A 477 -19.90 -22.10 -2.43
N ALA A 478 -18.63 -21.69 -2.46
CA ALA A 478 -18.17 -20.47 -1.83
C ALA A 478 -17.89 -19.36 -2.86
N VAL A 479 -17.97 -18.11 -2.41
CA VAL A 479 -17.60 -16.94 -3.20
C VAL A 479 -16.53 -16.18 -2.42
N HIS A 480 -15.39 -15.97 -3.06
CA HIS A 480 -14.23 -15.31 -2.46
C HIS A 480 -13.87 -14.05 -3.22
N ASP A 481 -13.21 -13.15 -2.52
CA ASP A 481 -12.52 -12.03 -3.13
C ASP A 481 -11.31 -12.54 -3.92
N ASN A 482 -11.16 -12.12 -5.16
CA ASN A 482 -10.00 -12.52 -5.96
C ASN A 482 -8.71 -11.96 -5.34
N GLY A 483 -7.79 -12.86 -4.96
CA GLY A 483 -6.50 -12.54 -4.38
C GLY A 483 -6.50 -12.22 -2.88
N PHE A 484 -7.66 -12.20 -2.23
CA PHE A 484 -7.80 -11.89 -0.80
C PHE A 484 -8.62 -12.98 -0.12
N TYR A 485 -7.98 -14.14 0.03
CA TYR A 485 -8.60 -15.32 0.62
C TYR A 485 -8.30 -15.39 2.12
N ASN A 486 -9.32 -15.68 2.92
CA ASN A 486 -9.06 -16.14 4.27
C ASN A 486 -8.62 -17.62 4.21
N ILE A 487 -7.34 -17.85 4.44
CA ILE A 487 -6.72 -19.19 4.42
C ILE A 487 -6.65 -19.84 5.82
N GLY A 488 -7.37 -19.30 6.79
CA GLY A 488 -7.45 -19.83 8.15
C GLY A 488 -6.25 -19.45 9.05
N VAL A 489 -5.43 -18.47 8.65
CA VAL A 489 -4.32 -17.95 9.48
C VAL A 489 -4.84 -17.09 10.61
N THR A 490 -5.94 -16.37 10.37
CA THR A 490 -6.63 -15.54 11.36
C THR A 490 -8.15 -15.66 11.20
N ARG A 491 -8.91 -15.27 12.23
CA ARG A 491 -10.37 -15.24 12.13
C ARG A 491 -10.81 -14.12 11.20
N THR A 492 -11.95 -14.29 10.52
CA THR A 492 -12.46 -13.29 9.56
C THR A 492 -12.64 -11.90 10.19
N GLN A 493 -13.14 -11.82 11.43
CA GLN A 493 -13.34 -10.55 12.12
C GLN A 493 -12.03 -9.84 12.49
N ASP A 494 -10.93 -10.58 12.60
CA ASP A 494 -9.60 -10.04 12.91
C ASP A 494 -8.78 -9.78 11.62
N ASP A 495 -9.27 -10.25 10.47
CA ASP A 495 -8.70 -9.94 9.16
C ASP A 495 -9.26 -8.61 8.66
N VAL A 496 -8.40 -7.58 8.65
CA VAL A 496 -8.80 -6.22 8.26
C VAL A 496 -9.25 -6.12 6.79
N GLY A 497 -8.83 -7.04 5.92
CA GLY A 497 -9.30 -7.10 4.53
C GLY A 497 -10.64 -7.81 4.39
N ALA A 498 -10.75 -9.04 4.93
CA ALA A 498 -11.97 -9.84 4.85
C ALA A 498 -13.08 -9.30 5.78
N GLY A 499 -12.73 -8.88 6.99
CA GLY A 499 -13.65 -8.40 8.03
C GLY A 499 -13.82 -6.89 8.09
N GLY A 500 -12.84 -6.11 7.59
CA GLY A 500 -12.76 -4.66 7.77
C GLY A 500 -13.67 -3.84 6.85
N THR A 501 -13.74 -2.54 7.17
CA THR A 501 -14.47 -1.53 6.40
C THR A 501 -13.55 -0.37 6.03
N ASP A 502 -13.90 0.35 4.97
CA ASP A 502 -13.27 1.62 4.63
C ASP A 502 -13.77 2.75 5.56
N PRO A 503 -13.16 3.96 5.52
CA PRO A 503 -13.57 5.09 6.33
C PRO A 503 -15.02 5.57 6.10
N PHE A 504 -15.65 5.11 5.01
CA PHE A 504 -17.03 5.44 4.64
C PHE A 504 -18.03 4.36 5.08
N GLY A 505 -17.58 3.39 5.89
CA GLY A 505 -18.40 2.30 6.41
C GLY A 505 -18.72 1.18 5.42
N LYS A 506 -18.06 1.16 4.24
CA LYS A 506 -18.28 0.10 3.25
C LYS A 506 -17.28 -1.04 3.45
N PRO A 507 -17.72 -2.32 3.32
CA PRO A 507 -16.81 -3.45 3.42
C PRO A 507 -15.63 -3.34 2.45
N LEU A 508 -14.40 -3.63 2.91
CA LEU A 508 -13.22 -3.74 2.05
C LEU A 508 -13.31 -4.97 1.15
N SER A 509 -13.83 -6.07 1.69
CA SER A 509 -14.10 -7.29 0.93
C SER A 509 -15.12 -7.07 -0.18
N PHE A 510 -14.81 -7.52 -1.39
CA PHE A 510 -15.70 -7.43 -2.54
C PHE A 510 -16.95 -8.31 -2.39
N SER A 511 -16.81 -9.48 -1.80
CA SER A 511 -17.95 -10.39 -1.56
C SER A 511 -18.94 -9.79 -0.57
N ARG A 512 -18.46 -9.22 0.53
CA ARG A 512 -19.30 -8.52 1.51
C ARG A 512 -19.88 -7.21 0.94
N LEU A 513 -19.10 -6.48 0.14
CA LEU A 513 -19.59 -5.28 -0.53
C LEU A 513 -20.72 -5.60 -1.52
N ALA A 514 -20.55 -6.64 -2.32
CA ALA A 514 -21.59 -7.10 -3.25
C ALA A 514 -22.86 -7.55 -2.53
N GLN A 515 -22.70 -8.19 -1.38
CA GLN A 515 -23.83 -8.62 -0.54
C GLN A 515 -24.57 -7.41 0.05
N SER A 516 -23.84 -6.37 0.50
CA SER A 516 -24.44 -5.20 1.15
C SER A 516 -25.10 -4.23 0.17
N LEU A 517 -24.54 -4.04 -1.03
CA LEU A 517 -24.99 -3.03 -2.00
C LEU A 517 -25.81 -3.59 -3.16
N GLY A 518 -25.85 -4.91 -3.34
CA GLY A 518 -26.40 -5.54 -4.54
C GLY A 518 -25.55 -5.28 -5.80
N SER A 519 -26.00 -5.84 -6.95
CA SER A 519 -25.24 -5.79 -8.21
C SER A 519 -25.00 -4.37 -8.72
N ALA A 520 -26.01 -3.50 -8.67
CA ALA A 520 -25.91 -2.14 -9.19
C ALA A 520 -24.99 -1.27 -8.32
N GLY A 521 -25.13 -1.33 -6.99
CA GLY A 521 -24.28 -0.60 -6.07
C GLY A 521 -22.82 -1.06 -6.13
N PHE A 522 -22.58 -2.37 -6.24
CA PHE A 522 -21.24 -2.89 -6.47
C PHE A 522 -20.64 -2.38 -7.78
N ALA A 523 -21.40 -2.43 -8.88
CA ALA A 523 -20.93 -1.98 -10.19
C ALA A 523 -20.59 -0.50 -10.23
N SER A 524 -21.30 0.33 -9.46
CA SER A 524 -21.03 1.78 -9.39
C SER A 524 -19.64 2.08 -8.81
N LEU A 525 -19.17 1.25 -7.89
CA LEU A 525 -17.85 1.42 -7.23
C LEU A 525 -16.74 0.67 -7.97
N GLU A 526 -17.01 -0.55 -8.44
CA GLU A 526 -16.00 -1.47 -8.96
C GLU A 526 -16.01 -1.60 -10.49
N GLN A 527 -16.83 -0.82 -11.19
CA GLN A 527 -16.99 -0.78 -12.66
C GLN A 527 -17.47 -2.09 -13.29
N LYS A 528 -17.89 -3.08 -12.50
CA LYS A 528 -18.41 -4.34 -13.03
C LYS A 528 -19.45 -4.95 -12.10
N ALA A 529 -20.64 -5.22 -12.64
CA ALA A 529 -21.67 -5.93 -11.89
C ALA A 529 -21.29 -7.41 -11.71
N PRO A 530 -21.25 -7.95 -10.49
CA PRO A 530 -21.20 -9.37 -10.28
C PRO A 530 -22.54 -9.98 -10.68
N ASN A 531 -22.53 -11.18 -11.23
CA ASN A 531 -23.78 -11.93 -11.46
C ASN A 531 -24.25 -12.51 -10.11
N LEU A 532 -24.99 -11.70 -9.34
CA LEU A 532 -25.44 -12.06 -7.98
C LEU A 532 -26.48 -13.19 -7.99
N ASN A 533 -27.21 -13.42 -9.09
CA ASN A 533 -28.17 -14.53 -9.18
C ASN A 533 -27.50 -15.92 -9.11
N LYS A 534 -26.17 -15.94 -9.18
CA LYS A 534 -25.34 -17.14 -9.05
C LYS A 534 -24.49 -17.13 -7.76
N ILE A 535 -24.63 -16.12 -6.90
CA ILE A 535 -23.92 -16.06 -5.62
C ILE A 535 -24.80 -16.77 -4.60
N GLY A 536 -24.48 -18.04 -4.30
CA GLY A 536 -24.96 -18.70 -3.09
C GLY A 536 -24.51 -17.92 -1.84
N ARG A 537 -25.04 -18.24 -0.67
CA ARG A 537 -24.66 -17.55 0.59
C ARG A 537 -23.13 -17.52 0.69
N ALA A 538 -22.56 -16.32 0.74
CA ALA A 538 -21.14 -16.14 1.01
C ALA A 538 -20.85 -16.72 2.40
N HIS A 539 -20.06 -17.77 2.48
CA HIS A 539 -19.44 -18.15 3.73
C HIS A 539 -18.21 -17.26 3.90
N VAL A 540 -18.36 -16.28 4.78
CA VAL A 540 -17.26 -15.46 5.30
C VAL A 540 -16.59 -16.22 6.42
#